data_16be5b5f77f491bdb2b8077cf3a6332e
#
_entry.id   16be5b5f77f491bdb2b8077cf3a6332e
#
_cell.length_a   1.000
_cell.length_b   1.000
_cell.length_c   1.000
_cell.angle_alpha   90.00
_cell.angle_beta   90.00
_cell.angle_gamma   90.00
#
_symmetry.space_group_name_H-M   'P 1'
#
loop_
_entity.id
_entity.type
_entity.pdbx_description
1 polymer ?
#
loop_
_entity_poly.entity_id
_entity_poly.type
_entity_poly.pdbx_seq_one_letter_code
_entity_poly.pdbx_strand_id
1 'polypeptide(L)'
;MDRIFNMDNKFFTFMSRVADLIILNLLFLLCCIPIVTIGPAVTALYYVTMKMVRNEESYIARSFFKSFKENFKQGVAIWMMALVLILLEFMDFFIMKQLSGGIYTVVKYGLLVIALLLAMILQYVFPLLAKFYNTVKNTLRNALLMSLRHLPYTILMLLINIAPIIAMLLNTMIFSYGILAYFLLGFSTLAFANSFFLVKIFDKYIPQDENAEEEKDADDWTIEGLREELETSSEGAASDDTAASADQEVTEDDTTEQ
;
A
#
# COMPACT_ATOMS: atom_id res chain seq x y z
N MET A 1 -1.65 -16.09 38.18
CA MET A 1 -2.00 -14.91 37.35
C MET A 1 -1.08 -14.72 36.12
N ASP A 2 0.00 -15.50 36.02
CA ASP A 2 1.01 -15.35 34.93
C ASP A 2 0.61 -15.82 33.54
N ARG A 3 -0.51 -16.53 33.40
CA ARG A 3 -1.02 -16.98 32.09
C ARG A 3 -1.74 -15.88 31.25
N ILE A 4 -2.09 -14.76 31.86
CA ILE A 4 -2.82 -13.67 31.20
C ILE A 4 -1.85 -12.64 30.61
N PHE A 5 -0.61 -12.56 31.14
CA PHE A 5 0.39 -11.61 30.70
C PHE A 5 1.47 -12.18 29.77
N ASN A 6 1.32 -13.41 29.31
CA ASN A 6 2.24 -13.97 28.34
C ASN A 6 1.99 -13.33 26.97
N MET A 7 2.99 -12.60 26.44
CA MET A 7 2.93 -11.87 25.17
C MET A 7 2.62 -12.79 23.96
N ASP A 8 2.84 -14.10 24.12
CA ASP A 8 2.50 -15.13 23.13
C ASP A 8 1.00 -15.51 23.10
N ASN A 9 0.16 -14.83 23.86
CA ASN A 9 -1.27 -15.11 23.85
C ASN A 9 -1.89 -14.54 22.57
N LYS A 10 -2.64 -15.37 21.83
CA LYS A 10 -3.37 -15.01 20.61
C LYS A 10 -4.18 -13.71 20.74
N PHE A 11 -4.61 -13.39 21.95
CA PHE A 11 -5.32 -12.15 22.27
C PHE A 11 -4.43 -10.91 22.12
N PHE A 12 -3.20 -10.93 22.63
CA PHE A 12 -2.28 -9.81 22.50
C PHE A 12 -1.85 -9.60 21.05
N THR A 13 -1.59 -10.68 20.31
CA THR A 13 -1.30 -10.61 18.87
C THR A 13 -2.46 -10.01 18.09
N PHE A 14 -3.70 -10.40 18.40
CA PHE A 14 -4.88 -9.81 17.78
C PHE A 14 -5.02 -8.31 18.11
N MET A 15 -4.84 -7.94 19.39
CA MET A 15 -4.94 -6.56 19.84
C MET A 15 -3.83 -5.68 19.22
N SER A 16 -2.62 -6.19 19.10
CA SER A 16 -1.52 -5.52 18.39
C SER A 16 -1.88 -5.24 16.93
N ARG A 17 -2.42 -6.24 16.21
CA ARG A 17 -2.86 -6.03 14.81
C ARG A 17 -3.98 -5.01 14.67
N VAL A 18 -4.92 -4.97 15.63
CA VAL A 18 -5.97 -3.95 15.64
C VAL A 18 -5.36 -2.56 15.84
N ALA A 19 -4.40 -2.41 16.75
CA ALA A 19 -3.69 -1.15 16.95
C ALA A 19 -2.94 -0.72 15.69
N ASP A 20 -2.26 -1.64 15.01
CA ASP A 20 -1.56 -1.41 13.76
C ASP A 20 -2.51 -0.93 12.64
N LEU A 21 -3.69 -1.54 12.54
CA LEU A 21 -4.71 -1.12 11.58
C LEU A 21 -5.27 0.28 11.90
N ILE A 22 -5.42 0.63 13.18
CA ILE A 22 -5.83 1.99 13.58
C ILE A 22 -4.77 3.01 13.16
N ILE A 23 -3.50 2.76 13.48
CA ILE A 23 -2.38 3.63 13.11
C ILE A 23 -2.33 3.80 11.59
N LEU A 24 -2.41 2.70 10.86
CA LEU A 24 -2.40 2.68 9.40
C LEU A 24 -3.57 3.47 8.81
N ASN A 25 -4.77 3.35 9.38
CA ASN A 25 -5.95 4.08 8.94
C ASN A 25 -5.81 5.59 9.16
N LEU A 26 -5.27 6.00 10.31
CA LEU A 26 -5.04 7.41 10.60
C LEU A 26 -3.98 8.01 9.67
N LEU A 27 -2.88 7.31 9.41
CA LEU A 27 -1.86 7.72 8.44
C LEU A 27 -2.45 7.87 7.03
N PHE A 28 -3.26 6.90 6.62
CA PHE A 28 -3.95 6.93 5.33
C PHE A 28 -4.86 8.16 5.23
N LEU A 29 -5.72 8.40 6.20
CA LEU A 29 -6.63 9.54 6.21
C LEU A 29 -5.90 10.88 6.20
N LEU A 30 -4.81 11.00 6.98
CA LEU A 30 -3.96 12.20 6.99
C LEU A 30 -3.39 12.48 5.60
N CYS A 31 -2.89 11.44 4.92
CA CYS A 31 -2.34 11.57 3.56
C CYS A 31 -3.43 11.76 2.49
N CYS A 32 -4.70 11.48 2.78
CA CYS A 32 -5.83 11.71 1.87
C CYS A 32 -6.41 13.13 1.95
N ILE A 33 -5.97 13.98 2.91
CA ILE A 33 -6.43 15.37 3.01
C ILE A 33 -6.28 16.12 1.69
N PRO A 34 -5.13 16.09 0.99
CA PRO A 34 -5.08 16.54 -0.39
C PRO A 34 -5.68 15.46 -1.31
N ILE A 35 -6.69 15.82 -2.11
CA ILE A 35 -7.34 14.86 -3.02
C ILE A 35 -6.36 14.21 -4.00
N VAL A 36 -5.32 14.95 -4.39
CA VAL A 36 -4.28 14.50 -5.34
C VAL A 36 -3.47 13.31 -4.80
N THR A 37 -3.29 13.22 -3.49
CA THR A 37 -2.45 12.21 -2.83
C THR A 37 -3.19 10.93 -2.46
N ILE A 38 -4.49 10.83 -2.74
CA ILE A 38 -5.28 9.62 -2.47
C ILE A 38 -4.68 8.39 -3.18
N GLY A 39 -4.22 8.52 -4.43
CA GLY A 39 -3.62 7.40 -5.18
C GLY A 39 -2.39 6.80 -4.50
N PRO A 40 -1.33 7.59 -4.25
CA PRO A 40 -0.18 7.09 -3.51
C PRO A 40 -0.52 6.64 -2.08
N ALA A 41 -1.51 7.27 -1.41
CA ALA A 41 -1.94 6.83 -0.07
C ALA A 41 -2.59 5.44 -0.09
N VAL A 42 -3.46 5.16 -1.08
CA VAL A 42 -4.05 3.83 -1.30
C VAL A 42 -2.97 2.80 -1.64
N THR A 43 -1.99 3.16 -2.47
CA THR A 43 -0.85 2.29 -2.79
C THR A 43 -0.07 1.91 -1.53
N ALA A 44 0.27 2.90 -0.70
CA ALA A 44 0.97 2.67 0.56
C ALA A 44 0.14 1.85 1.56
N LEU A 45 -1.18 2.07 1.62
CA LEU A 45 -2.10 1.30 2.43
C LEU A 45 -2.05 -0.19 2.04
N TYR A 46 -2.15 -0.50 0.74
CA TYR A 46 -2.07 -1.90 0.26
C TYR A 46 -0.67 -2.51 0.44
N TYR A 47 0.39 -1.73 0.29
CA TYR A 47 1.75 -2.20 0.56
C TYR A 47 1.88 -2.73 1.98
N VAL A 48 1.46 -1.95 2.97
CA VAL A 48 1.54 -2.35 4.39
C VAL A 48 0.59 -3.51 4.69
N THR A 49 -0.67 -3.46 4.22
CA THR A 49 -1.63 -4.54 4.50
C THR A 49 -1.24 -5.87 3.86
N MET A 50 -0.62 -5.87 2.68
CA MET A 50 -0.08 -7.09 2.07
C MET A 50 1.09 -7.67 2.89
N LYS A 51 2.00 -6.82 3.43
CA LYS A 51 3.05 -7.24 4.36
C LYS A 51 2.46 -7.83 5.65
N MET A 52 1.45 -7.17 6.24
CA MET A 52 0.75 -7.69 7.41
C MET A 52 0.12 -9.07 7.19
N VAL A 53 -0.45 -9.32 6.00
CA VAL A 53 -1.01 -10.63 5.63
C VAL A 53 0.07 -11.72 5.57
N ARG A 54 1.27 -11.37 5.12
CA ARG A 54 2.42 -12.28 5.05
C ARG A 54 3.14 -12.48 6.38
N ASN A 55 2.72 -11.77 7.46
CA ASN A 55 3.40 -11.69 8.74
C ASN A 55 4.85 -11.17 8.66
N GLU A 56 5.15 -10.39 7.64
CA GLU A 56 6.40 -9.66 7.55
C GLU A 56 6.37 -8.55 8.61
N GLU A 57 7.23 -8.65 9.62
CA GLU A 57 7.34 -7.64 10.68
C GLU A 57 7.86 -6.36 10.04
N SER A 58 7.13 -5.27 10.22
CA SER A 58 7.56 -3.96 9.72
C SER A 58 6.99 -2.84 10.58
N TYR A 59 7.76 -1.78 10.74
CA TYR A 59 7.27 -0.54 11.35
C TYR A 59 6.23 0.10 10.42
N ILE A 60 4.94 0.03 10.80
CA ILE A 60 3.78 0.45 9.99
C ILE A 60 3.98 1.84 9.36
N ALA A 61 4.31 2.84 10.19
CA ALA A 61 4.49 4.21 9.70
C ALA A 61 5.65 4.34 8.71
N ARG A 62 6.79 3.70 8.98
CA ARG A 62 7.97 3.74 8.12
C ARG A 62 7.68 3.08 6.77
N SER A 63 7.10 1.89 6.79
CA SER A 63 6.72 1.14 5.58
C SER A 63 5.69 1.90 4.75
N PHE A 64 4.71 2.55 5.39
CA PHE A 64 3.72 3.37 4.73
C PHE A 64 4.37 4.56 4.00
N PHE A 65 5.20 5.36 4.69
CA PHE A 65 5.84 6.52 4.08
C PHE A 65 6.90 6.14 3.04
N LYS A 66 7.58 4.98 3.19
CA LYS A 66 8.48 4.44 2.17
C LYS A 66 7.71 4.23 0.87
N SER A 67 6.69 3.40 0.88
CA SER A 67 5.87 3.10 -0.29
C SER A 67 5.16 4.35 -0.85
N PHE A 68 4.67 5.24 0.02
CA PHE A 68 4.05 6.50 -0.39
C PHE A 68 4.99 7.37 -1.23
N LYS A 69 6.25 7.54 -0.79
CA LYS A 69 7.26 8.33 -1.53
C LYS A 69 7.69 7.67 -2.82
N GLU A 70 7.97 6.37 -2.81
CA GLU A 70 8.42 5.61 -3.98
C GLU A 70 7.38 5.63 -5.10
N ASN A 71 6.11 5.46 -4.75
CA ASN A 71 5.02 5.39 -5.72
C ASN A 71 4.30 6.73 -5.96
N PHE A 72 4.79 7.84 -5.38
CA PHE A 72 4.10 9.12 -5.40
C PHE A 72 3.75 9.59 -6.81
N LYS A 73 4.73 9.68 -7.70
CA LYS A 73 4.54 10.19 -9.07
C LYS A 73 3.55 9.34 -9.88
N GLN A 74 3.72 8.02 -9.83
CA GLN A 74 2.87 7.10 -10.58
C GLN A 74 1.47 7.01 -9.96
N GLY A 75 1.37 6.96 -8.64
CA GLY A 75 0.11 6.93 -7.91
C GLY A 75 -0.73 8.19 -8.16
N VAL A 76 -0.11 9.37 -8.15
CA VAL A 76 -0.78 10.64 -8.51
C VAL A 76 -1.26 10.60 -9.97
N ALA A 77 -0.40 10.21 -10.91
CA ALA A 77 -0.77 10.17 -12.34
C ALA A 77 -1.96 9.25 -12.60
N ILE A 78 -1.94 8.03 -12.04
CA ILE A 78 -3.04 7.06 -12.17
C ILE A 78 -4.32 7.59 -11.52
N TRP A 79 -4.20 8.17 -10.32
CA TRP A 79 -5.35 8.68 -9.58
C TRP A 79 -6.00 9.87 -10.30
N MET A 80 -5.21 10.82 -10.80
CA MET A 80 -5.73 11.97 -11.53
C MET A 80 -6.47 11.54 -12.80
N MET A 81 -5.93 10.55 -13.54
CA MET A 81 -6.60 9.97 -14.69
C MET A 81 -7.91 9.29 -14.28
N ALA A 82 -7.91 8.50 -13.22
CA ALA A 82 -9.10 7.85 -12.68
C ALA A 82 -10.15 8.87 -12.22
N LEU A 83 -9.71 9.95 -11.56
CA LEU A 83 -10.59 11.02 -11.07
C LEU A 83 -11.30 11.73 -12.22
N VAL A 84 -10.60 12.02 -13.32
CA VAL A 84 -11.22 12.59 -14.53
C VAL A 84 -12.29 11.67 -15.08
N LEU A 85 -12.01 10.35 -15.18
CA LEU A 85 -12.98 9.37 -15.66
C LEU A 85 -14.20 9.26 -14.72
N ILE A 86 -13.97 9.25 -13.41
CA ILE A 86 -15.06 9.23 -12.40
C ILE A 86 -15.94 10.48 -12.51
N LEU A 87 -15.33 11.66 -12.71
CA LEU A 87 -16.08 12.89 -12.86
C LEU A 87 -16.90 12.90 -14.15
N LEU A 88 -16.36 12.41 -15.26
CA LEU A 88 -17.10 12.26 -16.52
C LEU A 88 -18.29 11.32 -16.35
N GLU A 89 -18.10 10.13 -15.76
CA GLU A 89 -19.16 9.17 -15.46
C GLU A 89 -20.24 9.78 -14.55
N PHE A 90 -19.83 10.55 -13.55
CA PHE A 90 -20.77 11.23 -12.65
C PHE A 90 -21.62 12.28 -13.40
N MET A 91 -20.99 13.08 -14.26
CA MET A 91 -21.70 14.05 -15.09
C MET A 91 -22.66 13.38 -16.06
N ASP A 92 -22.22 12.31 -16.73
CA ASP A 92 -23.05 11.56 -17.67
C ASP A 92 -24.28 10.95 -16.95
N PHE A 93 -24.06 10.35 -15.77
CA PHE A 93 -25.15 9.82 -14.94
C PHE A 93 -26.15 10.90 -14.53
N PHE A 94 -25.68 12.09 -14.19
CA PHE A 94 -26.54 13.21 -13.81
C PHE A 94 -27.38 13.73 -14.98
N ILE A 95 -26.76 13.86 -16.18
CA ILE A 95 -27.46 14.27 -17.41
C ILE A 95 -28.51 13.22 -17.80
N MET A 96 -28.12 11.93 -17.80
CA MET A 96 -29.02 10.82 -18.19
C MET A 96 -30.24 10.67 -17.24
N LYS A 97 -30.12 11.11 -15.98
CA LYS A 97 -31.24 11.09 -15.03
C LYS A 97 -32.39 12.01 -15.45
N GLN A 98 -32.09 13.06 -16.20
CA GLN A 98 -33.07 14.05 -16.63
C GLN A 98 -33.74 13.70 -17.98
N LEU A 99 -33.18 12.74 -18.71
CA LEU A 99 -33.63 12.32 -20.01
C LEU A 99 -34.45 11.02 -19.91
N SER A 100 -35.52 10.95 -20.71
CA SER A 100 -36.41 9.77 -20.79
C SER A 100 -36.56 9.29 -22.25
N GLY A 101 -36.67 7.96 -22.44
CA GLY A 101 -36.82 7.34 -23.75
C GLY A 101 -35.95 6.07 -23.90
N GLY A 102 -36.27 5.23 -24.85
CA GLY A 102 -35.64 3.91 -25.00
C GLY A 102 -34.14 3.98 -25.25
N ILE A 103 -33.66 4.94 -26.06
CA ILE A 103 -32.24 5.09 -26.37
C ILE A 103 -31.42 5.51 -25.13
N TYR A 104 -31.97 6.39 -24.30
CA TYR A 104 -31.30 6.83 -23.06
C TYR A 104 -31.17 5.70 -22.06
N THR A 105 -32.12 4.76 -22.03
CA THR A 105 -32.04 3.56 -21.21
C THR A 105 -30.85 2.68 -21.61
N VAL A 106 -30.63 2.48 -22.92
CA VAL A 106 -29.48 1.69 -23.43
C VAL A 106 -28.16 2.36 -23.07
N VAL A 107 -28.04 3.69 -23.27
CA VAL A 107 -26.83 4.46 -22.92
C VAL A 107 -26.54 4.38 -21.42
N LYS A 108 -27.56 4.50 -20.56
CA LYS A 108 -27.43 4.38 -19.11
C LYS A 108 -26.85 3.03 -18.67
N TYR A 109 -27.30 1.93 -19.26
CA TYR A 109 -26.73 0.61 -18.96
C TYR A 109 -25.30 0.48 -19.50
N GLY A 110 -24.98 1.10 -20.65
CA GLY A 110 -23.61 1.18 -21.17
C GLY A 110 -22.66 1.89 -20.21
N LEU A 111 -23.05 3.05 -19.69
CA LEU A 111 -22.30 3.79 -18.67
C LEU A 111 -22.11 2.98 -17.37
N LEU A 112 -23.16 2.26 -16.94
CA LEU A 112 -23.03 1.40 -15.76
C LEU A 112 -21.99 0.28 -15.95
N VAL A 113 -21.90 -0.30 -17.16
CA VAL A 113 -20.86 -1.28 -17.47
C VAL A 113 -19.47 -0.67 -17.46
N ILE A 114 -19.31 0.56 -17.97
CA ILE A 114 -18.03 1.28 -17.96
C ILE A 114 -17.62 1.59 -16.52
N ALA A 115 -18.54 2.09 -15.68
CA ALA A 115 -18.31 2.33 -14.26
C ALA A 115 -17.87 1.07 -13.51
N LEU A 116 -18.51 -0.08 -13.81
CA LEU A 116 -18.14 -1.37 -13.23
C LEU A 116 -16.72 -1.79 -13.66
N LEU A 117 -16.36 -1.65 -14.93
CA LEU A 117 -15.02 -1.94 -15.43
C LEU A 117 -13.98 -1.03 -14.77
N LEU A 118 -14.28 0.26 -14.63
CA LEU A 118 -13.41 1.21 -13.94
C LEU A 118 -13.20 0.81 -12.46
N ALA A 119 -14.26 0.44 -11.76
CA ALA A 119 -14.17 -0.04 -10.38
C ALA A 119 -13.30 -1.32 -10.27
N MET A 120 -13.46 -2.26 -11.21
CA MET A 120 -12.64 -3.47 -11.28
C MET A 120 -11.15 -3.16 -11.51
N ILE A 121 -10.83 -2.21 -12.39
CA ILE A 121 -9.45 -1.78 -12.63
C ILE A 121 -8.87 -1.11 -11.39
N LEU A 122 -9.60 -0.18 -10.77
CA LEU A 122 -9.16 0.54 -9.57
C LEU A 122 -8.90 -0.38 -8.38
N GLN A 123 -9.61 -1.51 -8.29
CA GLN A 123 -9.41 -2.53 -7.27
C GLN A 123 -8.02 -3.18 -7.33
N TYR A 124 -7.42 -3.30 -8.51
CA TYR A 124 -6.13 -3.95 -8.73
C TYR A 124 -4.97 -2.98 -8.96
N VAL A 125 -5.23 -1.80 -9.52
CA VAL A 125 -4.17 -0.91 -10.00
C VAL A 125 -3.24 -0.43 -8.88
N PHE A 126 -3.78 -0.05 -7.73
CA PHE A 126 -2.97 0.43 -6.60
C PHE A 126 -2.22 -0.70 -5.88
N PRO A 127 -2.83 -1.88 -5.60
CA PRO A 127 -2.09 -3.04 -5.11
C PRO A 127 -0.98 -3.52 -6.05
N LEU A 128 -1.22 -3.50 -7.37
CA LEU A 128 -0.19 -3.83 -8.37
C LEU A 128 0.96 -2.82 -8.35
N LEU A 129 0.65 -1.53 -8.23
CA LEU A 129 1.66 -0.48 -8.11
C LEU A 129 2.48 -0.62 -6.82
N ALA A 130 1.85 -1.10 -5.74
CA ALA A 130 2.52 -1.34 -4.46
C ALA A 130 3.50 -2.52 -4.49
N LYS A 131 3.25 -3.53 -5.35
CA LYS A 131 4.01 -4.78 -5.36
C LYS A 131 4.99 -4.88 -6.52
N PHE A 132 4.68 -4.31 -7.70
CA PHE A 132 5.44 -4.50 -8.93
C PHE A 132 5.95 -3.17 -9.49
N TYR A 133 7.24 -3.11 -9.79
CA TYR A 133 7.85 -1.97 -10.48
C TYR A 133 7.51 -2.03 -11.97
N ASN A 134 6.49 -1.28 -12.39
CA ASN A 134 6.01 -1.22 -13.76
C ASN A 134 5.76 0.21 -14.23
N THR A 135 5.69 0.42 -15.54
CA THR A 135 5.22 1.70 -16.10
C THR A 135 3.71 1.83 -15.88
N VAL A 136 3.20 3.06 -15.77
CA VAL A 136 1.75 3.35 -15.60
C VAL A 136 0.89 2.58 -16.61
N LYS A 137 1.29 2.56 -17.89
CA LYS A 137 0.57 1.83 -18.95
C LYS A 137 0.50 0.32 -18.70
N ASN A 138 1.62 -0.27 -18.29
CA ASN A 138 1.68 -1.71 -18.00
C ASN A 138 0.88 -2.05 -16.73
N THR A 139 0.93 -1.19 -15.70
CA THR A 139 0.14 -1.37 -14.48
C THR A 139 -1.35 -1.36 -14.77
N LEU A 140 -1.84 -0.42 -15.57
CA LEU A 140 -3.25 -0.36 -15.98
C LEU A 140 -3.66 -1.59 -16.81
N ARG A 141 -2.83 -1.99 -17.77
CA ARG A 141 -3.09 -3.18 -18.58
C ARG A 141 -3.13 -4.44 -17.73
N ASN A 142 -2.18 -4.60 -16.82
CA ASN A 142 -2.13 -5.74 -15.91
C ASN A 142 -3.29 -5.74 -14.93
N ALA A 143 -3.71 -4.58 -14.41
CA ALA A 143 -4.88 -4.45 -13.56
C ALA A 143 -6.16 -4.91 -14.27
N LEU A 144 -6.37 -4.48 -15.52
CA LEU A 144 -7.51 -4.92 -16.32
C LEU A 144 -7.46 -6.43 -16.58
N LEU A 145 -6.32 -6.97 -17.02
CA LEU A 145 -6.19 -8.40 -17.31
C LEU A 145 -6.38 -9.26 -16.05
N MET A 146 -5.82 -8.84 -14.90
CA MET A 146 -5.98 -9.56 -13.64
C MET A 146 -7.41 -9.50 -13.12
N SER A 147 -8.09 -8.35 -13.23
CA SER A 147 -9.47 -8.22 -12.80
C SER A 147 -10.43 -9.13 -13.58
N LEU A 148 -10.18 -9.30 -14.88
CA LEU A 148 -10.96 -10.20 -15.73
C LEU A 148 -10.60 -11.68 -15.56
N ARG A 149 -9.29 -11.98 -15.39
CA ARG A 149 -8.82 -13.36 -15.20
C ARG A 149 -9.27 -13.97 -13.88
N HIS A 150 -9.39 -13.13 -12.84
CA HIS A 150 -9.76 -13.54 -11.49
C HIS A 150 -11.13 -13.00 -11.06
N LEU A 151 -12.12 -13.00 -12.00
CA LEU A 151 -13.48 -12.50 -11.77
C LEU A 151 -14.12 -12.91 -10.44
N PRO A 152 -14.07 -14.19 -9.98
CA PRO A 152 -14.69 -14.57 -8.71
C PRO A 152 -14.10 -13.81 -7.52
N TYR A 153 -12.77 -13.63 -7.46
CA TYR A 153 -12.11 -12.85 -6.42
C TYR A 153 -12.41 -11.36 -6.54
N THR A 154 -12.47 -10.84 -7.79
CA THR A 154 -12.80 -9.44 -8.07
C THR A 154 -14.20 -9.10 -7.55
N ILE A 155 -15.20 -9.94 -7.87
CA ILE A 155 -16.57 -9.76 -7.39
C ILE A 155 -16.63 -9.84 -5.86
N LEU A 156 -15.93 -10.81 -5.25
CA LEU A 156 -15.90 -10.95 -3.80
C LEU A 156 -15.29 -9.72 -3.11
N MET A 157 -14.18 -9.20 -3.61
CA MET A 157 -13.55 -7.98 -3.09
C MET A 157 -14.45 -6.75 -3.27
N LEU A 158 -15.15 -6.62 -4.41
CA LEU A 158 -16.13 -5.56 -4.61
C LEU A 158 -17.29 -5.66 -3.62
N LEU A 159 -17.81 -6.85 -3.36
CA LEU A 159 -18.86 -7.08 -2.36
C LEU A 159 -18.37 -6.71 -0.96
N ILE A 160 -17.14 -7.10 -0.57
CA ILE A 160 -16.54 -6.73 0.73
C ILE A 160 -16.46 -5.20 0.88
N ASN A 161 -16.09 -4.49 -0.19
CA ASN A 161 -16.00 -3.01 -0.14
C ASN A 161 -17.36 -2.32 -0.10
N ILE A 162 -18.37 -2.87 -0.77
CA ILE A 162 -19.71 -2.28 -0.86
C ILE A 162 -20.58 -2.64 0.35
N ALA A 163 -20.40 -3.82 0.94
CA ALA A 163 -21.23 -4.34 2.04
C ALA A 163 -21.35 -3.37 3.25
N PRO A 164 -20.27 -2.79 3.79
CA PRO A 164 -20.39 -1.86 4.93
C PRO A 164 -21.13 -0.58 4.55
N ILE A 165 -20.98 -0.10 3.30
CA ILE A 165 -21.69 1.09 2.81
C ILE A 165 -23.19 0.81 2.74
N ILE A 166 -23.57 -0.34 2.19
CA ILE A 166 -24.99 -0.74 2.14
C ILE A 166 -25.56 -0.91 3.56
N ALA A 167 -24.82 -1.56 4.47
CA ALA A 167 -25.26 -1.73 5.85
C ALA A 167 -25.51 -0.38 6.56
N MET A 168 -24.64 0.61 6.32
CA MET A 168 -24.84 1.97 6.85
C MET A 168 -26.09 2.67 6.25
N LEU A 169 -26.36 2.47 4.97
CA LEU A 169 -27.52 3.07 4.31
C LEU A 169 -28.86 2.45 4.74
N LEU A 170 -28.86 1.17 5.11
CA LEU A 170 -30.07 0.45 5.50
C LEU A 170 -30.51 0.71 6.94
N ASN A 171 -29.61 1.14 7.82
CA ASN A 171 -29.93 1.28 9.24
C ASN A 171 -29.27 2.53 9.85
N THR A 172 -30.12 3.44 10.35
CA THR A 172 -29.68 4.71 10.96
C THR A 172 -28.78 4.51 12.19
N MET A 173 -29.01 3.46 12.99
CA MET A 173 -28.15 3.13 14.14
C MET A 173 -26.76 2.71 13.66
N ILE A 174 -26.69 1.83 12.65
CA ILE A 174 -25.43 1.39 12.03
C ILE A 174 -24.75 2.59 11.38
N PHE A 175 -25.47 3.52 10.79
CA PHE A 175 -24.92 4.73 10.21
C PHE A 175 -24.20 5.59 11.26
N SER A 176 -24.82 5.87 12.39
CA SER A 176 -24.26 6.74 13.43
C SER A 176 -22.98 6.20 14.05
N TYR A 177 -22.95 4.91 14.43
CA TYR A 177 -21.77 4.28 15.03
C TYR A 177 -20.78 3.81 13.96
N GLY A 178 -21.29 3.43 12.80
CA GLY A 178 -20.51 2.94 11.67
C GLY A 178 -19.57 4.00 11.08
N ILE A 179 -19.99 5.25 11.02
CA ILE A 179 -19.12 6.35 10.57
C ILE A 179 -17.87 6.45 11.44
N LEU A 180 -18.04 6.41 12.77
CA LEU A 180 -16.91 6.48 13.70
C LEU A 180 -15.98 5.27 13.54
N ALA A 181 -16.56 4.07 13.48
CA ALA A 181 -15.80 2.84 13.27
C ALA A 181 -15.07 2.83 11.91
N TYR A 182 -15.72 3.35 10.87
CA TYR A 182 -15.13 3.46 9.54
C TYR A 182 -13.99 4.48 9.51
N PHE A 183 -14.13 5.58 10.22
CA PHE A 183 -13.07 6.57 10.36
C PHE A 183 -11.86 6.04 11.12
N LEU A 184 -12.06 5.19 12.15
CA LEU A 184 -10.96 4.63 12.94
C LEU A 184 -10.26 3.45 12.26
N LEU A 185 -11.01 2.56 11.60
CA LEU A 185 -10.53 1.25 11.15
C LEU A 185 -10.97 0.88 9.73
N GLY A 186 -11.97 1.57 9.16
CA GLY A 186 -12.70 1.10 7.98
C GLY A 186 -11.82 0.85 6.78
N PHE A 187 -11.05 1.82 6.34
CA PHE A 187 -10.22 1.69 5.13
C PHE A 187 -9.11 0.66 5.30
N SER A 188 -8.40 0.66 6.43
CA SER A 188 -7.32 -0.28 6.70
C SER A 188 -7.82 -1.72 6.81
N THR A 189 -8.97 -1.93 7.49
CA THR A 189 -9.58 -3.26 7.63
C THR A 189 -10.05 -3.81 6.29
N LEU A 190 -10.69 -2.98 5.45
CA LEU A 190 -11.10 -3.39 4.11
C LEU A 190 -9.90 -3.69 3.21
N ALA A 191 -8.87 -2.85 3.26
CA ALA A 191 -7.64 -3.11 2.52
C ALA A 191 -6.96 -4.40 3.01
N PHE A 192 -6.91 -4.64 4.32
CA PHE A 192 -6.37 -5.86 4.90
C PHE A 192 -7.16 -7.10 4.47
N ALA A 193 -8.50 -7.06 4.51
CA ALA A 193 -9.36 -8.15 4.04
C ALA A 193 -9.14 -8.45 2.54
N ASN A 194 -9.06 -7.40 1.70
CA ASN A 194 -8.78 -7.55 0.28
C ASN A 194 -7.37 -8.08 0.02
N SER A 195 -6.38 -7.73 0.87
CA SER A 195 -4.98 -8.17 0.73
C SER A 195 -4.82 -9.68 0.86
N PHE A 196 -5.68 -10.40 1.60
CA PHE A 196 -5.66 -11.87 1.60
C PHE A 196 -5.90 -12.47 0.22
N PHE A 197 -6.80 -11.88 -0.56
CA PHE A 197 -7.08 -12.35 -1.92
C PHE A 197 -6.00 -11.90 -2.90
N LEU A 198 -5.52 -10.66 -2.75
CA LEU A 198 -4.50 -10.08 -3.61
C LEU A 198 -3.16 -10.82 -3.46
N VAL A 199 -2.71 -11.10 -2.23
CA VAL A 199 -1.49 -11.87 -1.97
C VAL A 199 -1.60 -13.24 -2.63
N LYS A 200 -2.71 -13.96 -2.43
CA LYS A 200 -2.94 -15.27 -3.06
C LYS A 200 -2.93 -15.23 -4.60
N ILE A 201 -3.41 -14.13 -5.19
CA ILE A 201 -3.38 -13.94 -6.63
C ILE A 201 -1.96 -13.61 -7.08
N PHE A 202 -1.27 -12.67 -6.43
CA PHE A 202 0.04 -12.16 -6.83
C PHE A 202 1.14 -13.21 -6.69
N ASP A 203 1.11 -14.05 -5.66
CA ASP A 203 2.08 -15.14 -5.46
C ASP A 203 2.14 -16.13 -6.62
N LYS A 204 1.09 -16.20 -7.45
CA LYS A 204 1.09 -17.02 -8.68
C LYS A 204 1.91 -16.39 -9.83
N TYR A 205 2.21 -15.10 -9.74
CA TYR A 205 2.88 -14.33 -10.79
C TYR A 205 4.29 -13.89 -10.40
N ILE A 206 4.70 -14.13 -9.15
CA ILE A 206 6.05 -13.83 -8.67
C ILE A 206 6.91 -15.08 -8.87
N PRO A 207 8.04 -14.99 -9.60
CA PRO A 207 9.05 -16.05 -9.62
C PRO A 207 9.55 -16.34 -8.18
N GLN A 208 9.84 -17.59 -7.87
CA GLN A 208 10.26 -17.98 -6.51
C GLN A 208 11.58 -17.32 -6.07
N ASP A 209 12.39 -16.90 -7.02
CA ASP A 209 13.71 -16.27 -6.77
C ASP A 209 13.59 -14.82 -6.26
N GLU A 210 12.51 -14.09 -6.60
CA GLU A 210 12.28 -12.72 -6.12
C GLU A 210 11.86 -12.67 -4.63
N ASN A 211 11.33 -13.77 -4.09
CA ASN A 211 11.00 -13.84 -2.66
C ASN A 211 12.25 -13.81 -1.77
N ALA A 212 13.40 -14.26 -2.29
CA ALA A 212 14.67 -14.25 -1.56
C ALA A 212 15.31 -12.84 -1.49
N GLU A 213 15.00 -11.95 -2.44
CA GLU A 213 15.49 -10.56 -2.43
C GLU A 213 14.62 -9.68 -1.51
N GLU A 214 13.30 -9.94 -1.44
CA GLU A 214 12.41 -9.21 -0.52
C GLU A 214 12.66 -9.56 0.96
N GLU A 215 13.06 -10.80 1.26
CA GLU A 215 13.50 -11.18 2.62
C GLU A 215 14.78 -10.44 3.00
N LYS A 216 15.73 -10.25 2.07
CA LYS A 216 16.96 -9.49 2.32
C LYS A 216 16.71 -7.99 2.55
N ASP A 217 15.80 -7.38 1.78
CA ASP A 217 15.41 -5.97 1.98
C ASP A 217 14.64 -5.75 3.30
N ALA A 218 13.94 -6.78 3.81
CA ALA A 218 13.29 -6.72 5.11
C ALA A 218 14.30 -6.84 6.26
N ASP A 219 15.34 -7.67 6.11
CA ASP A 219 16.42 -7.85 7.09
C ASP A 219 17.36 -6.64 7.15
N ASP A 220 17.59 -5.94 6.03
CA ASP A 220 18.41 -4.73 5.94
C ASP A 220 17.87 -3.55 6.81
N TRP A 221 16.61 -3.65 7.24
CA TRP A 221 15.95 -2.68 8.11
C TRP A 221 15.73 -3.19 9.55
N THR A 222 16.27 -4.35 9.90
CA THR A 222 16.32 -4.83 11.29
C THR A 222 17.37 -4.06 12.07
N ILE A 223 17.29 -4.11 13.41
CA ILE A 223 18.30 -3.51 14.30
C ILE A 223 19.69 -4.12 14.03
N GLU A 224 19.73 -5.38 13.58
CA GLU A 224 20.93 -6.08 13.17
C GLU A 224 21.55 -5.51 11.88
N GLY A 225 20.78 -5.26 10.84
CA GLY A 225 21.24 -4.61 9.61
C GLY A 225 21.78 -3.20 9.86
N LEU A 226 21.12 -2.41 10.72
CA LEU A 226 21.62 -1.08 11.14
C LEU A 226 22.89 -1.18 11.96
N ARG A 227 23.09 -2.26 12.70
CA ARG A 227 24.30 -2.50 13.50
C ARG A 227 25.46 -2.89 12.60
N GLU A 228 25.27 -3.74 11.60
CA GLU A 228 26.28 -4.07 10.61
C GLU A 228 26.70 -2.86 9.77
N GLU A 229 25.80 -2.00 9.35
CA GLU A 229 26.12 -0.72 8.69
C GLU A 229 26.97 0.20 9.58
N LEU A 230 26.66 0.26 10.88
CA LEU A 230 27.44 1.05 11.84
C LEU A 230 28.82 0.44 12.09
N GLU A 231 28.94 -0.88 12.19
CA GLU A 231 30.21 -1.58 12.38
C GLU A 231 31.10 -1.45 11.13
N THR A 232 30.57 -1.63 9.91
CA THR A 232 31.32 -1.44 8.67
C THR A 232 31.73 0.02 8.43
N SER A 233 30.88 0.98 8.79
CA SER A 233 31.23 2.41 8.71
C SER A 233 32.29 2.81 9.72
N SER A 234 32.33 2.19 10.91
CA SER A 234 33.36 2.41 11.93
C SER A 234 34.70 1.77 11.56
N GLU A 235 34.73 0.62 10.92
CA GLU A 235 35.94 -0.02 10.41
C GLU A 235 36.56 0.74 9.22
N GLY A 236 35.72 1.31 8.33
CA GLY A 236 36.15 2.18 7.25
C GLY A 236 36.81 3.48 7.73
N ALA A 237 36.27 4.08 8.79
CA ALA A 237 36.86 5.28 9.42
C ALA A 237 38.18 5.00 10.12
N ALA A 238 38.32 3.82 10.75
CA ALA A 238 39.56 3.43 11.44
C ALA A 238 40.70 3.08 10.47
N SER A 239 40.39 2.66 9.25
CA SER A 239 41.39 2.39 8.21
C SER A 239 41.91 3.67 7.52
N ASP A 240 41.09 4.71 7.43
CA ASP A 240 41.50 6.04 6.91
C ASP A 240 42.42 6.80 7.90
N ASP A 241 42.17 6.70 9.21
CA ASP A 241 43.03 7.33 10.23
C ASP A 241 44.41 6.66 10.33
N THR A 242 44.52 5.35 10.04
CA THR A 242 45.80 4.65 9.98
C THR A 242 46.61 4.96 8.71
N ALA A 243 45.92 5.23 7.59
CA ALA A 243 46.58 5.65 6.34
C ALA A 243 47.12 7.10 6.45
N ALA A 244 46.37 8.00 7.12
CA ALA A 244 46.78 9.39 7.33
C ALA A 244 47.99 9.55 8.31
N SER A 245 48.13 8.63 9.27
CA SER A 245 49.27 8.63 10.20
C SER A 245 50.55 8.03 9.58
N ALA A 246 50.43 7.12 8.60
CA ALA A 246 51.62 6.55 7.92
C ALA A 246 52.24 7.56 6.91
N ASP A 247 51.45 8.46 6.32
CA ASP A 247 51.98 9.49 5.40
C ASP A 247 52.67 10.65 6.12
N GLN A 248 52.43 10.84 7.44
CA GLN A 248 53.13 11.87 8.25
C GLN A 248 54.47 11.44 8.81
N GLU A 249 54.74 10.14 8.98
CA GLU A 249 56.08 9.62 9.43
C GLU A 249 57.13 9.59 8.33
N VAL A 250 56.74 9.62 7.04
CA VAL A 250 57.69 9.58 5.90
C VAL A 250 58.25 10.98 5.52
N THR A 251 57.66 12.08 6.04
CA THR A 251 58.11 13.42 5.70
C THR A 251 59.02 14.12 6.72
N GLU A 252 59.29 13.50 7.90
CA GLU A 252 60.17 14.08 8.93
C GLU A 252 61.62 13.60 8.90
N ASP A 253 61.98 12.58 8.09
CA ASP A 253 63.34 11.99 8.10
C ASP A 253 64.26 12.49 6.95
N ASP A 254 63.89 13.51 6.15
CA ASP A 254 64.64 14.00 5.02
C ASP A 254 65.17 15.45 5.13
N THR A 255 65.25 16.02 6.37
CA THR A 255 65.77 17.39 6.58
C THR A 255 66.83 17.56 7.65
N THR A 256 67.67 16.50 7.86
CA THR A 256 68.91 16.65 8.69
C THR A 256 70.09 15.96 8.06
N GLU A 257 70.52 16.41 6.88
CA GLU A 257 71.90 16.32 6.40
C GLU A 257 72.10 17.31 5.24
N GLN A 258 72.45 18.58 5.56
CA GLN A 258 73.49 19.38 4.86
C GLN A 258 73.75 20.66 5.65
#